data_bce8aee22154bb6c3d372292ba59b7f9
#
_entry.id   bce8aee22154bb6c3d372292ba59b7f9
#
_cell.length_a   1.000
_cell.length_b   1.000
_cell.length_c   1.000
_cell.angle_alpha   90.00
_cell.angle_beta   90.00
_cell.angle_gamma   90.00
#
_symmetry.space_group_name_H-M   'P 1'
#
loop_
_entity.id
_entity.type
_entity.pdbx_description
1 polymer ?
#
loop_
_entity_poly.entity_id
_entity_poly.type
_entity_poly.pdbx_seq_one_letter_code
_entity_poly.pdbx_strand_id
1 'polypeptide(L)'
;MDSAIHRIAILNRGEAASRALRALRELRSEEGSDLVGIALYTEPDATAPFVREADESLSLGPALRPSGSGALRPAYLDHDRVLAALRAMRADAVWPGWGFLAEDPGFVEKLEASEIVFLGPSAETMRRLGDKIASKLLAEAALVPVTSWSGGAVGRDEVQRVAARIGFPVMLKATAGGGGRGIRLVREPGELLAAFDSATSEAANAFGDGTLFAEAALFGARHVEVQMAADRHGTVLALGLRDCSVQRKHQKVVEEAPPPGLSDALVRRIREASIRLLREAKYVGVATCEYLVVANDREERFYFLEVNPRLQVEHGLTELLTGFDLVKAQVRIARGERLPLEAPEERGCAIEVRLCAEDPANAFAPSPGRIALLDLPAGPGVRVDAGIASGGTIPSEFDSMIAKILAHGSTREEALARLVRAVSDARV
;
A
#
# COMPACT_ATOMS: atom_id res chain seq x y z
N MET A 1 -10.07 -26.21 -6.33
CA MET A 1 -11.43 -25.89 -6.81
C MET A 1 -11.30 -24.58 -7.56
N ASP A 2 -11.56 -24.57 -8.86
CA ASP A 2 -11.71 -23.32 -9.61
C ASP A 2 -13.03 -22.72 -9.17
N SER A 3 -13.00 -21.85 -8.15
CA SER A 3 -14.19 -21.13 -7.75
C SER A 3 -14.45 -20.07 -8.83
N ALA A 4 -15.55 -20.20 -9.54
CA ALA A 4 -15.99 -19.17 -10.46
C ALA A 4 -16.26 -17.88 -9.68
N ILE A 5 -15.36 -16.89 -9.80
CA ILE A 5 -15.50 -15.58 -9.17
C ILE A 5 -16.31 -14.70 -10.13
N HIS A 6 -17.56 -14.42 -9.77
CA HIS A 6 -18.48 -13.58 -10.54
C HIS A 6 -18.85 -12.30 -9.78
N ARG A 7 -18.97 -12.36 -8.45
CA ARG A 7 -19.47 -11.28 -7.61
C ARG A 7 -18.38 -10.77 -6.68
N ILE A 8 -17.81 -9.63 -7.01
CA ILE A 8 -16.66 -9.06 -6.27
C ILE A 8 -17.10 -7.84 -5.46
N ALA A 9 -17.03 -7.96 -4.14
CA ALA A 9 -17.28 -6.84 -3.24
C ALA A 9 -16.03 -5.95 -3.13
N ILE A 10 -16.21 -4.66 -3.32
CA ILE A 10 -15.18 -3.64 -3.16
C ILE A 10 -15.23 -3.15 -1.72
N LEU A 11 -14.27 -3.58 -0.90
CA LEU A 11 -14.12 -3.20 0.50
C LEU A 11 -13.17 -2.00 0.61
N ASN A 12 -13.51 -0.97 -0.11
CA ASN A 12 -12.76 0.29 -0.14
C ASN A 12 -13.67 1.42 -0.60
N ARG A 13 -13.15 2.66 -0.59
CA ARG A 13 -13.89 3.87 -0.94
C ARG A 13 -13.07 4.78 -1.86
N GLY A 14 -13.69 5.89 -2.25
CA GLY A 14 -13.01 6.96 -2.97
C GLY A 14 -12.42 6.49 -4.30
N GLU A 15 -11.23 6.99 -4.60
CA GLU A 15 -10.56 6.71 -5.88
C GLU A 15 -10.19 5.23 -6.05
N ALA A 16 -9.85 4.54 -4.96
CA ALA A 16 -9.56 3.12 -4.98
C ALA A 16 -10.75 2.29 -5.45
N ALA A 17 -11.94 2.56 -4.89
CA ALA A 17 -13.16 1.86 -5.27
C ALA A 17 -13.55 2.15 -6.73
N SER A 18 -13.49 3.43 -7.17
CA SER A 18 -13.74 3.79 -8.57
C SER A 18 -12.76 3.10 -9.53
N ARG A 19 -11.46 3.00 -9.14
CA ARG A 19 -10.44 2.30 -9.94
C ARG A 19 -10.75 0.80 -10.07
N ALA A 20 -11.14 0.15 -8.97
CA ALA A 20 -11.51 -1.26 -8.99
C ALA A 20 -12.74 -1.52 -9.88
N LEU A 21 -13.80 -0.74 -9.71
CA LEU A 21 -15.03 -0.88 -10.52
C LEU A 21 -14.78 -0.66 -12.01
N ARG A 22 -13.89 0.29 -12.35
CA ARG A 22 -13.46 0.49 -13.75
C ARG A 22 -12.78 -0.76 -14.30
N ALA A 23 -11.83 -1.33 -13.56
CA ALA A 23 -11.13 -2.55 -13.95
C ALA A 23 -12.09 -3.74 -14.15
N LEU A 24 -13.07 -3.91 -13.24
CA LEU A 24 -14.07 -4.98 -13.36
C LEU A 24 -14.97 -4.80 -14.60
N ARG A 25 -15.39 -3.57 -14.90
CA ARG A 25 -16.20 -3.27 -16.11
C ARG A 25 -15.43 -3.55 -17.40
N GLU A 26 -14.15 -3.16 -17.43
CA GLU A 26 -13.27 -3.44 -18.55
C GLU A 26 -13.02 -4.94 -18.72
N LEU A 27 -12.69 -5.63 -17.62
CA LEU A 27 -12.46 -7.08 -17.63
C LEU A 27 -13.71 -7.85 -18.10
N ARG A 28 -14.89 -7.46 -17.62
CA ARG A 28 -16.18 -7.99 -18.06
C ARG A 28 -16.37 -7.83 -19.59
N SER A 29 -16.03 -6.64 -20.10
CA SER A 29 -16.14 -6.37 -21.54
C SER A 29 -15.11 -7.14 -22.36
N GLU A 30 -13.89 -7.27 -21.90
CA GLU A 30 -12.80 -8.01 -22.57
C GLU A 30 -13.12 -9.51 -22.67
N GLU A 31 -13.69 -10.09 -21.63
CA GLU A 31 -13.93 -11.52 -21.51
C GLU A 31 -15.35 -11.95 -21.91
N GLY A 32 -16.27 -11.00 -22.10
CA GLY A 32 -17.69 -11.31 -22.28
C GLY A 32 -18.31 -12.02 -21.08
N SER A 33 -17.77 -11.76 -19.87
CA SER A 33 -18.17 -12.41 -18.62
C SER A 33 -19.33 -11.68 -17.92
N ASP A 34 -19.89 -12.31 -16.89
CA ASP A 34 -20.99 -11.80 -16.06
C ASP A 34 -20.51 -11.21 -14.71
N LEU A 35 -19.28 -10.69 -14.68
CA LEU A 35 -18.70 -10.06 -13.49
C LEU A 35 -19.59 -8.94 -12.95
N VAL A 36 -19.84 -8.96 -11.64
CA VAL A 36 -20.62 -7.97 -10.88
C VAL A 36 -19.71 -7.29 -9.86
N GLY A 37 -19.59 -5.97 -9.91
CA GLY A 37 -18.91 -5.16 -8.93
C GLY A 37 -19.88 -4.62 -7.87
N ILE A 38 -19.65 -4.95 -6.60
CA ILE A 38 -20.51 -4.58 -5.47
C ILE A 38 -19.79 -3.54 -4.62
N ALA A 39 -20.33 -2.32 -4.50
CA ALA A 39 -19.78 -1.31 -3.61
C ALA A 39 -20.28 -1.48 -2.17
N LEU A 40 -19.37 -1.69 -1.22
CA LEU A 40 -19.68 -1.55 0.21
C LEU A 40 -19.33 -0.12 0.63
N TYR A 41 -20.29 0.61 1.19
CA TYR A 41 -20.09 2.02 1.51
C TYR A 41 -20.65 2.41 2.88
N THR A 42 -20.21 3.54 3.41
CA THR A 42 -20.75 4.14 4.65
C THR A 42 -21.58 5.37 4.34
N GLU A 43 -22.44 5.78 5.27
CA GLU A 43 -23.36 6.91 5.07
C GLU A 43 -22.73 8.17 4.46
N PRO A 44 -21.52 8.63 4.87
CA PRO A 44 -20.87 9.78 4.25
C PRO A 44 -20.61 9.61 2.74
N ASP A 45 -20.46 8.38 2.26
CA ASP A 45 -20.20 8.07 0.86
C ASP A 45 -21.46 7.74 0.04
N ALA A 46 -22.66 7.83 0.60
CA ALA A 46 -23.91 7.39 -0.05
C ALA A 46 -24.14 8.00 -1.44
N THR A 47 -23.58 9.18 -1.70
CA THR A 47 -23.69 9.88 -3.00
C THR A 47 -22.37 9.89 -3.79
N ALA A 48 -21.34 9.17 -3.32
CA ALA A 48 -20.03 9.14 -3.95
C ALA A 48 -20.09 8.48 -5.36
N PRO A 49 -19.18 8.86 -6.28
CA PRO A 49 -19.15 8.31 -7.62
C PRO A 49 -19.13 6.78 -7.65
N PHE A 50 -18.27 6.14 -6.86
CA PHE A 50 -18.10 4.68 -6.85
C PHE A 50 -19.38 3.93 -6.45
N VAL A 51 -20.26 4.50 -5.61
CA VAL A 51 -21.53 3.88 -5.21
C VAL A 51 -22.51 3.86 -6.39
N ARG A 52 -22.50 4.94 -7.18
CA ARG A 52 -23.35 5.04 -8.39
C ARG A 52 -22.80 4.24 -9.58
N GLU A 53 -21.51 4.03 -9.62
CA GLU A 53 -20.80 3.29 -10.67
C GLU A 53 -20.84 1.78 -10.49
N ALA A 54 -21.09 1.29 -9.29
CA ALA A 54 -21.19 -0.13 -9.00
C ALA A 54 -22.45 -0.74 -9.62
N ASP A 55 -22.39 -2.03 -9.97
CA ASP A 55 -23.55 -2.78 -10.44
C ASP A 55 -24.56 -2.96 -9.30
N GLU A 56 -24.07 -3.19 -8.08
CA GLU A 56 -24.84 -3.28 -6.85
C GLU A 56 -24.12 -2.55 -5.72
N SER A 57 -24.85 -2.16 -4.69
CA SER A 57 -24.24 -1.51 -3.52
C SER A 57 -24.98 -1.85 -2.24
N LEU A 58 -24.24 -1.84 -1.11
CA LEU A 58 -24.80 -2.05 0.22
C LEU A 58 -24.16 -1.10 1.23
N SER A 59 -25.00 -0.41 2.01
CA SER A 59 -24.55 0.47 3.08
C SER A 59 -24.08 -0.33 4.30
N LEU A 60 -22.89 -0.01 4.77
CA LEU A 60 -22.39 -0.43 6.08
C LEU A 60 -22.94 0.45 7.23
N GLY A 61 -23.78 1.47 6.94
CA GLY A 61 -24.34 2.45 7.86
C GLY A 61 -23.36 3.54 8.25
N PRO A 62 -23.44 4.11 9.48
CA PRO A 62 -22.53 5.17 9.92
C PRO A 62 -21.06 4.79 9.82
N ALA A 63 -20.21 5.77 9.41
CA ALA A 63 -18.77 5.54 9.23
C ALA A 63 -18.08 5.12 10.54
N LEU A 64 -18.51 5.71 11.67
CA LEU A 64 -18.01 5.40 13.01
C LEU A 64 -19.14 4.83 13.87
N ARG A 65 -18.85 3.80 14.66
CA ARG A 65 -19.82 3.16 15.57
C ARG A 65 -19.20 2.86 16.92
N PRO A 66 -19.99 2.92 18.00
CA PRO A 66 -19.56 2.41 19.29
C PRO A 66 -19.24 0.92 19.21
N SER A 67 -18.05 0.53 19.64
CA SER A 67 -17.69 -0.86 19.92
C SER A 67 -18.28 -1.30 21.28
N GLY A 68 -18.19 -2.60 21.58
CA GLY A 68 -18.61 -3.12 22.90
C GLY A 68 -17.87 -2.48 24.09
N SER A 69 -16.72 -1.85 23.88
CA SER A 69 -15.97 -1.05 24.87
C SER A 69 -16.39 0.42 24.91
N GLY A 70 -17.35 0.85 24.08
CA GLY A 70 -17.76 2.25 23.93
C GLY A 70 -16.84 3.10 23.05
N ALA A 71 -15.69 2.59 22.61
CA ALA A 71 -14.82 3.29 21.66
C ALA A 71 -15.45 3.29 20.26
N LEU A 72 -15.30 4.41 19.54
CA LEU A 72 -15.74 4.48 18.14
C LEU A 72 -14.81 3.67 17.25
N ARG A 73 -15.39 2.80 16.41
CA ARG A 73 -14.66 2.04 15.40
C ARG A 73 -15.16 2.37 14.00
N PRO A 74 -14.26 2.47 13.00
CA PRO A 74 -14.65 2.58 11.61
C PRO A 74 -15.45 1.35 11.14
N ALA A 75 -16.55 1.57 10.42
CA ALA A 75 -17.41 0.49 9.93
C ALA A 75 -16.67 -0.48 8.99
N TYR A 76 -15.72 0.04 8.21
CA TYR A 76 -14.86 -0.78 7.35
C TYR A 76 -13.90 -1.71 8.11
N LEU A 77 -13.66 -1.50 9.41
CA LEU A 77 -12.83 -2.35 10.27
C LEU A 77 -13.65 -3.31 11.14
N ASP A 78 -14.97 -3.31 11.00
CA ASP A 78 -15.87 -4.23 11.72
C ASP A 78 -16.02 -5.52 10.91
N HIS A 79 -15.24 -6.55 11.26
CA HIS A 79 -15.21 -7.84 10.57
C HIS A 79 -16.59 -8.47 10.45
N ASP A 80 -17.36 -8.51 11.54
CA ASP A 80 -18.63 -9.23 11.57
C ASP A 80 -19.68 -8.53 10.70
N ARG A 81 -19.65 -7.19 10.71
CA ARG A 81 -20.50 -6.38 9.85
C ARG A 81 -20.15 -6.55 8.37
N VAL A 82 -18.86 -6.48 8.04
CA VAL A 82 -18.39 -6.68 6.67
C VAL A 82 -18.77 -8.09 6.20
N LEU A 83 -18.55 -9.13 7.00
CA LEU A 83 -18.96 -10.50 6.67
C LEU A 83 -20.47 -10.64 6.46
N ALA A 84 -21.28 -10.01 7.32
CA ALA A 84 -22.73 -10.01 7.14
C ALA A 84 -23.13 -9.34 5.81
N ALA A 85 -22.49 -8.22 5.47
CA ALA A 85 -22.72 -7.54 4.20
C ALA A 85 -22.32 -8.40 2.98
N LEU A 86 -21.15 -9.06 3.04
CA LEU A 86 -20.69 -9.97 1.99
C LEU A 86 -21.67 -11.11 1.73
N ARG A 87 -22.16 -11.74 2.80
CA ARG A 87 -23.15 -12.82 2.73
C ARG A 87 -24.47 -12.32 2.16
N ALA A 88 -24.98 -11.16 2.62
CA ALA A 88 -26.20 -10.56 2.13
C ALA A 88 -26.15 -10.28 0.62
N MET A 89 -24.99 -9.84 0.14
CA MET A 89 -24.75 -9.57 -1.28
C MET A 89 -24.30 -10.81 -2.06
N ARG A 90 -24.18 -11.96 -1.43
CA ARG A 90 -23.69 -13.21 -2.04
C ARG A 90 -22.38 -12.98 -2.80
N ALA A 91 -21.45 -12.27 -2.18
CA ALA A 91 -20.14 -12.02 -2.75
C ALA A 91 -19.28 -13.28 -2.76
N ASP A 92 -18.71 -13.61 -3.92
CA ASP A 92 -17.76 -14.73 -4.07
C ASP A 92 -16.37 -14.33 -3.62
N ALA A 93 -16.06 -13.03 -3.77
CA ALA A 93 -14.74 -12.50 -3.48
C ALA A 93 -14.79 -11.06 -2.94
N VAL A 94 -13.68 -10.67 -2.29
CA VAL A 94 -13.46 -9.32 -1.76
C VAL A 94 -12.20 -8.73 -2.36
N TRP A 95 -12.31 -7.54 -2.93
CA TRP A 95 -11.18 -6.70 -3.31
C TRP A 95 -10.94 -5.64 -2.22
N PRO A 96 -9.79 -5.69 -1.50
CA PRO A 96 -9.53 -4.79 -0.39
C PRO A 96 -8.85 -3.47 -0.80
N GLY A 97 -8.15 -3.44 -1.94
CA GLY A 97 -7.29 -2.33 -2.34
C GLY A 97 -6.13 -2.09 -1.37
N TRP A 98 -6.14 -0.95 -0.69
CA TRP A 98 -5.18 -0.58 0.37
C TRP A 98 -5.90 0.08 1.55
N GLY A 99 -5.26 0.08 2.73
CA GLY A 99 -5.88 0.56 3.97
C GLY A 99 -6.96 -0.40 4.51
N PHE A 100 -7.74 0.06 5.48
CA PHE A 100 -8.79 -0.74 6.14
C PHE A 100 -8.36 -2.17 6.48
N LEU A 101 -9.00 -3.17 5.90
CA LEU A 101 -8.73 -4.60 6.14
C LEU A 101 -7.78 -5.24 5.11
N ALA A 102 -7.10 -4.43 4.28
CA ALA A 102 -6.20 -4.95 3.25
C ALA A 102 -4.98 -5.69 3.81
N GLU A 103 -4.61 -5.42 5.06
CA GLU A 103 -3.48 -6.06 5.77
C GLU A 103 -3.90 -6.67 7.10
N ASP A 104 -5.16 -7.11 7.21
CA ASP A 104 -5.70 -7.75 8.42
C ASP A 104 -5.81 -9.27 8.24
N PRO A 105 -4.85 -10.05 8.78
CA PRO A 105 -4.86 -11.51 8.63
C PRO A 105 -6.02 -12.16 9.38
N GLY A 106 -6.54 -11.56 10.46
CA GLY A 106 -7.69 -12.08 11.18
C GLY A 106 -9.00 -11.96 10.37
N PHE A 107 -9.10 -10.91 9.54
CA PHE A 107 -10.21 -10.81 8.59
C PHE A 107 -10.08 -11.84 7.47
N VAL A 108 -8.88 -12.01 6.92
CA VAL A 108 -8.64 -13.01 5.86
C VAL A 108 -8.97 -14.43 6.35
N GLU A 109 -8.61 -14.82 7.58
CA GLU A 109 -9.02 -16.11 8.17
C GLU A 109 -10.54 -16.30 8.22
N LYS A 110 -11.27 -15.25 8.61
CA LYS A 110 -12.74 -15.30 8.63
C LYS A 110 -13.33 -15.45 7.22
N LEU A 111 -12.72 -14.87 6.21
CA LEU A 111 -13.11 -15.04 4.80
C LEU A 111 -12.82 -16.46 4.33
N GLU A 112 -11.63 -16.99 4.60
CA GLU A 112 -11.23 -18.36 4.26
C GLU A 112 -12.21 -19.37 4.88
N ALA A 113 -12.58 -19.18 6.16
CA ALA A 113 -13.58 -20.00 6.85
C ALA A 113 -15.01 -19.84 6.31
N SER A 114 -15.29 -18.78 5.56
CA SER A 114 -16.60 -18.50 4.95
C SER A 114 -16.63 -18.81 3.44
N GLU A 115 -15.57 -19.40 2.89
CA GLU A 115 -15.39 -19.72 1.46
C GLU A 115 -15.52 -18.47 0.54
N ILE A 116 -15.21 -17.28 1.07
CA ILE A 116 -15.14 -16.03 0.32
C ILE A 116 -13.68 -15.74 -0.03
N VAL A 117 -13.38 -15.56 -1.31
CA VAL A 117 -12.01 -15.36 -1.78
C VAL A 117 -11.53 -13.94 -1.46
N PHE A 118 -10.40 -13.82 -0.78
CA PHE A 118 -9.70 -12.55 -0.62
C PHE A 118 -8.78 -12.32 -1.84
N LEU A 119 -8.90 -11.17 -2.52
CA LEU A 119 -8.04 -10.82 -3.66
C LEU A 119 -6.68 -10.31 -3.15
N GLY A 120 -5.92 -11.20 -2.56
CA GLY A 120 -4.63 -10.97 -1.94
C GLY A 120 -4.01 -12.28 -1.42
N PRO A 121 -2.99 -12.21 -0.57
CA PRO A 121 -2.33 -13.37 0.00
C PRO A 121 -3.20 -14.06 1.06
N SER A 122 -2.82 -15.30 1.43
CA SER A 122 -3.41 -16.01 2.55
C SER A 122 -3.13 -15.30 3.89
N ALA A 123 -3.96 -15.58 4.90
CA ALA A 123 -3.78 -15.05 6.25
C ALA A 123 -2.39 -15.38 6.83
N GLU A 124 -1.89 -16.60 6.59
CA GLU A 124 -0.55 -17.01 7.04
C GLU A 124 0.56 -16.17 6.39
N THR A 125 0.52 -16.01 5.07
CA THR A 125 1.51 -15.20 4.35
C THR A 125 1.44 -13.73 4.78
N MET A 126 0.24 -13.21 4.97
CA MET A 126 0.02 -11.84 5.46
C MET A 126 0.63 -11.62 6.85
N ARG A 127 0.46 -12.55 7.80
CA ARG A 127 1.09 -12.47 9.13
C ARG A 127 2.61 -12.47 9.05
N ARG A 128 3.18 -13.38 8.26
CA ARG A 128 4.65 -13.49 8.12
C ARG A 128 5.27 -12.24 7.54
N LEU A 129 4.60 -11.57 6.61
CA LEU A 129 5.09 -10.35 5.98
C LEU A 129 4.76 -9.08 6.77
N GLY A 130 3.64 -9.06 7.52
CA GLY A 130 3.22 -7.93 8.33
C GLY A 130 3.96 -7.80 9.66
N ASP A 131 4.49 -8.88 10.20
CA ASP A 131 5.36 -8.84 11.38
C ASP A 131 6.78 -8.41 10.96
N LYS A 132 7.27 -7.30 11.51
CA LYS A 132 8.55 -6.70 11.09
C LYS A 132 9.77 -7.57 11.39
N ILE A 133 9.72 -8.37 12.47
CA ILE A 133 10.78 -9.32 12.81
C ILE A 133 10.72 -10.52 11.86
N ALA A 134 9.55 -11.12 11.70
CA ALA A 134 9.37 -12.26 10.84
C ALA A 134 9.71 -11.95 9.37
N SER A 135 9.27 -10.79 8.86
CA SER A 135 9.58 -10.36 7.49
C SER A 135 11.08 -10.09 7.29
N LYS A 136 11.78 -9.56 8.29
CA LYS A 136 13.22 -9.34 8.23
C LYS A 136 14.02 -10.64 8.28
N LEU A 137 13.61 -11.61 9.11
CA LEU A 137 14.18 -12.96 9.11
C LEU A 137 13.94 -13.68 7.78
N LEU A 138 12.77 -13.51 7.19
CA LEU A 138 12.45 -14.03 5.87
C LEU A 138 13.33 -13.41 4.77
N ALA A 139 13.61 -12.09 4.87
CA ALA A 139 14.52 -11.41 3.95
C ALA A 139 15.95 -11.96 4.07
N GLU A 140 16.45 -12.19 5.29
CA GLU A 140 17.76 -12.83 5.51
C GLU A 140 17.80 -14.25 4.92
N ALA A 141 16.76 -15.08 5.15
CA ALA A 141 16.66 -16.41 4.58
C ALA A 141 16.67 -16.41 3.05
N ALA A 142 16.04 -15.39 2.43
CA ALA A 142 16.02 -15.18 0.98
C ALA A 142 17.29 -14.51 0.44
N LEU A 143 18.32 -14.30 1.27
CA LEU A 143 19.56 -13.60 0.91
C LEU A 143 19.30 -12.18 0.39
N VAL A 144 18.33 -11.48 0.97
CA VAL A 144 18.06 -10.07 0.72
C VAL A 144 18.82 -9.25 1.75
N PRO A 145 19.58 -8.23 1.35
CA PRO A 145 20.33 -7.40 2.28
C PRO A 145 19.41 -6.70 3.30
N VAL A 146 19.72 -6.82 4.58
CA VAL A 146 19.09 -6.09 5.69
C VAL A 146 20.12 -5.20 6.37
N THR A 147 19.67 -4.14 7.05
CA THR A 147 20.54 -3.34 7.93
C THR A 147 21.07 -4.21 9.08
N SER A 148 22.22 -3.87 9.67
CA SER A 148 22.63 -4.48 10.95
C SER A 148 21.52 -4.28 11.97
N TRP A 149 21.07 -5.33 12.65
CA TRP A 149 19.93 -5.28 13.57
C TRP A 149 20.05 -6.26 14.74
N SER A 150 19.08 -6.23 15.63
CA SER A 150 19.08 -7.06 16.85
C SER A 150 18.96 -8.57 16.58
N GLY A 151 18.48 -8.99 15.40
CA GLY A 151 18.23 -10.40 15.08
C GLY A 151 16.90 -10.93 15.66
N GLY A 152 16.13 -10.08 16.29
CA GLY A 152 14.86 -10.40 16.96
C GLY A 152 14.41 -9.27 17.87
N ALA A 153 13.39 -9.54 18.67
CA ALA A 153 12.96 -8.65 19.74
C ALA A 153 14.11 -8.40 20.72
N VAL A 154 14.16 -7.20 21.30
CA VAL A 154 15.19 -6.82 22.26
C VAL A 154 14.54 -6.34 23.56
N GLY A 155 15.01 -6.88 24.68
CA GLY A 155 14.61 -6.46 26.02
C GLY A 155 15.42 -5.25 26.52
N ARG A 156 14.88 -4.57 27.54
CA ARG A 156 15.52 -3.40 28.16
C ARG A 156 16.94 -3.69 28.68
N ASP A 157 17.15 -4.88 29.24
CA ASP A 157 18.43 -5.29 29.81
C ASP A 157 19.47 -5.64 28.73
N GLU A 158 19.06 -5.91 27.53
CA GLU A 158 19.92 -6.30 26.40
C GLU A 158 20.19 -5.17 25.42
N VAL A 159 19.30 -4.16 25.36
CA VAL A 159 19.33 -3.13 24.32
C VAL A 159 20.66 -2.38 24.24
N GLN A 160 21.33 -2.15 25.37
CA GLN A 160 22.63 -1.48 25.40
C GLN A 160 23.73 -2.30 24.70
N ARG A 161 23.80 -3.61 25.00
CA ARG A 161 24.74 -4.54 24.35
C ARG A 161 24.48 -4.68 22.86
N VAL A 162 23.20 -4.77 22.50
CA VAL A 162 22.77 -4.87 21.10
C VAL A 162 23.09 -3.59 20.33
N ALA A 163 22.76 -2.42 20.88
CA ALA A 163 23.07 -1.13 20.26
C ALA A 163 24.58 -0.88 20.11
N ALA A 164 25.38 -1.27 21.09
CA ALA A 164 26.85 -1.20 20.99
C ALA A 164 27.42 -2.10 19.89
N ARG A 165 26.81 -3.28 19.64
CA ARG A 165 27.18 -4.19 18.54
C ARG A 165 26.79 -3.63 17.18
N ILE A 166 25.61 -3.03 17.07
CA ILE A 166 25.09 -2.44 15.81
C ILE A 166 25.91 -1.19 15.45
N GLY A 167 26.27 -0.38 16.46
CA GLY A 167 26.89 0.93 16.30
C GLY A 167 25.86 2.06 16.23
N PHE A 168 26.14 3.16 16.93
CA PHE A 168 25.29 4.36 16.87
C PHE A 168 25.53 5.17 15.58
N PRO A 169 24.48 5.83 15.06
CA PRO A 169 23.13 5.91 15.58
C PRO A 169 22.30 4.66 15.30
N VAL A 170 21.40 4.31 16.22
CA VAL A 170 20.47 3.18 16.07
C VAL A 170 19.02 3.66 16.01
N MET A 171 18.20 2.87 15.35
CA MET A 171 16.76 3.05 15.31
C MET A 171 16.11 1.98 16.19
N LEU A 172 15.29 2.38 17.16
CA LEU A 172 14.38 1.50 17.88
C LEU A 172 13.04 1.49 17.17
N LYS A 173 12.48 0.32 16.92
CA LYS A 173 11.21 0.17 16.18
C LYS A 173 10.29 -0.81 16.87
N ALA A 174 9.00 -0.46 16.99
CA ALA A 174 7.96 -1.39 17.40
C ALA A 174 7.76 -2.49 16.34
N THR A 175 7.52 -3.72 16.80
CA THR A 175 7.23 -4.86 15.92
C THR A 175 5.86 -4.74 15.29
N ALA A 176 4.88 -4.26 16.06
CA ALA A 176 3.52 -3.99 15.62
C ALA A 176 3.37 -2.54 15.14
N GLY A 177 2.45 -2.32 14.18
CA GLY A 177 2.05 -1.00 13.72
C GLY A 177 2.86 -0.44 12.56
N GLY A 178 2.43 0.75 12.10
CA GLY A 178 2.95 1.48 10.94
C GLY A 178 2.83 2.99 11.11
N GLY A 179 3.11 3.76 10.04
CA GLY A 179 2.94 5.21 10.06
C GLY A 179 3.92 5.98 10.97
N GLY A 180 5.08 5.38 11.28
CA GLY A 180 6.14 6.05 12.06
C GLY A 180 5.93 6.06 13.59
N ARG A 181 4.87 5.46 14.12
CA ARG A 181 4.65 5.32 15.56
C ARG A 181 5.53 4.22 16.14
N GLY A 182 6.00 4.43 17.40
CA GLY A 182 6.91 3.48 18.05
C GLY A 182 8.30 3.44 17.42
N ILE A 183 8.71 4.49 16.71
CA ILE A 183 10.06 4.63 16.13
C ILE A 183 10.82 5.72 16.86
N ARG A 184 12.06 5.41 17.29
CA ARG A 184 12.97 6.38 17.92
C ARG A 184 14.36 6.27 17.32
N LEU A 185 14.88 7.42 16.88
CA LEU A 185 16.29 7.56 16.52
C LEU A 185 17.08 7.85 17.79
N VAL A 186 18.08 7.04 18.08
CA VAL A 186 19.01 7.18 19.21
C VAL A 186 20.39 7.46 18.64
N ARG A 187 20.93 8.65 18.95
CA ARG A 187 22.21 9.10 18.37
C ARG A 187 23.41 8.69 19.20
N GLU A 188 23.24 8.59 20.51
CA GLU A 188 24.29 8.28 21.43
C GLU A 188 23.83 7.37 22.59
N PRO A 189 24.76 6.64 23.25
CA PRO A 189 24.41 5.67 24.30
C PRO A 189 23.60 6.24 25.46
N GLY A 190 23.81 7.51 25.81
CA GLY A 190 23.14 8.16 26.95
C GLY A 190 21.63 8.32 26.77
N GLU A 191 21.15 8.36 25.55
CA GLU A 191 19.71 8.51 25.20
C GLU A 191 18.95 7.18 25.20
N LEU A 192 19.66 6.04 25.08
CA LEU A 192 19.10 4.77 24.66
C LEU A 192 17.99 4.25 25.57
N LEU A 193 18.18 4.22 26.88
CA LEU A 193 17.21 3.65 27.81
C LEU A 193 15.94 4.50 27.90
N ALA A 194 16.07 5.82 27.91
CA ALA A 194 14.92 6.72 27.92
C ALA A 194 14.11 6.60 26.61
N ALA A 195 14.80 6.49 25.46
CA ALA A 195 14.17 6.27 24.17
C ALA A 195 13.47 4.90 24.10
N PHE A 196 14.09 3.86 24.68
CA PHE A 196 13.52 2.53 24.74
C PHE A 196 12.21 2.51 25.55
N ASP A 197 12.24 3.04 26.77
CA ASP A 197 11.07 3.10 27.65
C ASP A 197 9.92 3.90 27.01
N SER A 198 10.26 5.03 26.39
CA SER A 198 9.28 5.86 25.65
C SER A 198 8.66 5.12 24.46
N ALA A 199 9.50 4.44 23.63
CA ALA A 199 9.01 3.71 22.47
C ALA A 199 8.16 2.51 22.88
N THR A 200 8.55 1.77 23.91
CA THR A 200 7.77 0.65 24.47
C THR A 200 6.40 1.11 24.95
N SER A 201 6.34 2.20 25.71
CA SER A 201 5.06 2.73 26.21
C SER A 201 4.16 3.22 25.08
N GLU A 202 4.71 3.91 24.09
CA GLU A 202 3.95 4.35 22.92
C GLU A 202 3.41 3.16 22.11
N ALA A 203 4.24 2.15 21.87
CA ALA A 203 3.84 0.96 21.13
C ALA A 203 2.74 0.17 21.86
N ALA A 204 2.89 -0.04 23.18
CA ALA A 204 1.89 -0.70 23.99
C ALA A 204 0.55 0.04 23.98
N ASN A 205 0.57 1.37 24.10
CA ASN A 205 -0.65 2.18 24.07
C ASN A 205 -1.32 2.24 22.68
N ALA A 206 -0.51 2.29 21.62
CA ALA A 206 -1.03 2.45 20.25
C ALA A 206 -1.47 1.12 19.62
N PHE A 207 -0.78 0.02 19.94
CA PHE A 207 -0.91 -1.27 19.26
C PHE A 207 -1.23 -2.43 20.18
N GLY A 208 -1.21 -2.24 21.51
CA GLY A 208 -1.39 -3.29 22.49
C GLY A 208 -0.15 -4.17 22.70
N ASP A 209 0.96 -3.90 22.02
CA ASP A 209 2.23 -4.63 22.09
C ASP A 209 3.40 -3.66 22.15
N GLY A 210 4.17 -3.73 23.23
CA GLY A 210 5.36 -2.89 23.46
C GLY A 210 6.67 -3.51 22.98
N THR A 211 6.62 -4.60 22.22
CA THR A 211 7.80 -5.30 21.73
C THR A 211 8.58 -4.43 20.73
N LEU A 212 9.89 -4.28 20.97
CA LEU A 212 10.80 -3.50 20.13
C LEU A 212 11.91 -4.37 19.53
N PHE A 213 12.46 -3.92 18.43
CA PHE A 213 13.73 -4.35 17.88
C PHE A 213 14.62 -3.13 17.58
N ALA A 214 15.92 -3.35 17.43
CA ALA A 214 16.89 -2.31 17.13
C ALA A 214 17.59 -2.57 15.80
N GLU A 215 17.86 -1.53 15.02
CA GLU A 215 18.61 -1.60 13.77
C GLU A 215 19.48 -0.36 13.55
N ALA A 216 20.47 -0.47 12.65
CA ALA A 216 21.28 0.66 12.24
C ALA A 216 20.45 1.74 11.55
N ALA A 217 20.60 2.99 11.94
CA ALA A 217 19.97 4.12 11.28
C ALA A 217 20.70 4.43 9.96
N LEU A 218 19.95 4.57 8.88
CA LEU A 218 20.48 5.01 7.58
C LEU A 218 20.04 6.45 7.31
N PHE A 219 20.98 7.28 6.87
CA PHE A 219 20.73 8.68 6.50
C PHE A 219 20.99 8.89 5.02
N GLY A 220 20.20 9.79 4.43
CA GLY A 220 20.30 10.10 3.00
C GLY A 220 19.93 8.94 2.08
N ALA A 221 19.29 7.91 2.61
CA ALA A 221 18.78 6.81 1.80
C ALA A 221 17.52 7.24 1.05
N ARG A 222 17.40 6.76 -0.19
CA ARG A 222 16.16 6.88 -0.98
C ARG A 222 15.22 5.76 -0.61
N HIS A 223 13.92 6.03 -0.65
CA HIS A 223 12.87 5.03 -0.52
C HIS A 223 12.52 4.52 -1.93
N VAL A 224 12.98 3.34 -2.26
CA VAL A 224 12.74 2.70 -3.55
C VAL A 224 11.96 1.41 -3.32
N GLU A 225 11.00 1.16 -4.19
CA GLU A 225 10.14 -0.01 -4.07
C GLU A 225 9.99 -0.75 -5.39
N VAL A 226 9.65 -2.04 -5.32
CA VAL A 226 9.43 -2.90 -6.49
C VAL A 226 7.99 -3.36 -6.50
N GLN A 227 7.28 -3.10 -7.61
CA GLN A 227 5.97 -3.69 -7.84
C GLN A 227 6.11 -5.15 -8.21
N MET A 228 5.40 -5.99 -7.49
CA MET A 228 5.44 -7.44 -7.64
C MET A 228 4.06 -8.00 -8.00
N ALA A 229 4.05 -9.10 -8.74
CA ALA A 229 2.89 -9.96 -8.92
C ALA A 229 3.33 -11.42 -8.86
N ALA A 230 2.55 -12.27 -8.21
CA ALA A 230 2.85 -13.69 -8.06
C ALA A 230 1.57 -14.53 -8.18
N ASP A 231 1.65 -15.63 -8.93
CA ASP A 231 0.55 -16.58 -9.09
C ASP A 231 0.75 -17.84 -8.23
N ARG A 232 -0.30 -18.66 -8.14
CA ARG A 232 -0.27 -19.93 -7.42
C ARG A 232 0.55 -21.03 -8.13
N HIS A 233 1.04 -20.78 -9.35
CA HIS A 233 1.80 -21.70 -10.18
C HIS A 233 3.31 -21.51 -10.06
N GLY A 234 3.76 -20.56 -9.23
CA GLY A 234 5.17 -20.28 -8.96
C GLY A 234 5.78 -19.17 -9.82
N THR A 235 5.01 -18.53 -10.69
CA THR A 235 5.47 -17.34 -11.41
C THR A 235 5.51 -16.15 -10.46
N VAL A 236 6.66 -15.47 -10.39
CA VAL A 236 6.87 -14.24 -9.62
C VAL A 236 7.51 -13.21 -10.53
N LEU A 237 6.82 -12.09 -10.74
CA LEU A 237 7.22 -10.99 -11.62
C LEU A 237 7.61 -9.75 -10.81
N ALA A 238 8.72 -9.12 -11.18
CA ALA A 238 9.09 -7.77 -10.75
C ALA A 238 8.75 -6.80 -11.89
N LEU A 239 7.67 -6.05 -11.73
CA LEU A 239 7.02 -5.26 -12.79
C LEU A 239 7.59 -3.83 -12.95
N GLY A 240 8.57 -3.46 -12.13
CA GLY A 240 9.21 -2.15 -12.18
C GLY A 240 9.48 -1.58 -10.79
N LEU A 241 10.35 -0.57 -10.77
CA LEU A 241 10.71 0.13 -9.55
C LEU A 241 10.08 1.52 -9.52
N ARG A 242 9.77 2.00 -8.31
CA ARG A 242 9.33 3.38 -8.04
C ARG A 242 10.22 4.02 -7.00
N ASP A 243 10.45 5.32 -7.13
CA ASP A 243 11.04 6.16 -6.10
C ASP A 243 9.94 6.90 -5.35
N CYS A 244 9.91 6.70 -4.05
CA CYS A 244 8.94 7.29 -3.14
C CYS A 244 9.61 8.16 -2.05
N SER A 245 10.77 8.74 -2.37
CA SER A 245 11.57 9.50 -1.40
C SER A 245 10.98 10.85 -1.05
N VAL A 246 10.13 11.43 -1.91
CA VAL A 246 9.47 12.71 -1.65
C VAL A 246 8.29 12.50 -0.72
N GLN A 247 8.53 12.74 0.56
CA GLN A 247 7.57 12.46 1.64
C GLN A 247 7.36 13.67 2.54
N ARG A 248 6.20 13.76 3.14
CA ARG A 248 5.88 14.70 4.22
C ARG A 248 5.36 13.93 5.43
N LYS A 249 6.02 14.05 6.58
CA LYS A 249 5.68 13.31 7.80
C LYS A 249 5.54 11.78 7.57
N HIS A 250 6.46 11.20 6.80
CA HIS A 250 6.46 9.78 6.39
C HIS A 250 5.29 9.35 5.47
N GLN A 251 4.60 10.30 4.87
CA GLN A 251 3.59 10.03 3.85
C GLN A 251 4.15 10.42 2.48
N LYS A 252 4.05 9.53 1.52
CA LYS A 252 4.44 9.75 0.12
C LYS A 252 3.59 10.89 -0.46
N VAL A 253 4.21 11.82 -1.20
CA VAL A 253 3.54 12.98 -1.81
C VAL A 253 3.77 13.02 -3.31
N VAL A 254 5.00 12.70 -3.74
CA VAL A 254 5.38 12.56 -5.15
C VAL A 254 6.11 11.24 -5.30
N GLU A 255 5.68 10.46 -6.26
CA GLU A 255 6.29 9.19 -6.63
C GLU A 255 6.68 9.21 -8.11
N GLU A 256 7.81 8.60 -8.48
CA GLU A 256 8.24 8.52 -9.87
C GLU A 256 8.76 7.13 -10.25
N ALA A 257 8.61 6.77 -11.51
CA ALA A 257 9.07 5.52 -12.08
C ALA A 257 9.60 5.73 -13.53
N PRO A 258 10.73 5.09 -13.88
CA PRO A 258 11.66 4.41 -12.99
C PRO A 258 12.40 5.38 -12.06
N PRO A 259 13.02 4.91 -10.96
CA PRO A 259 13.86 5.74 -10.08
C PRO A 259 15.02 6.37 -10.83
N PRO A 260 15.18 7.70 -10.85
CA PRO A 260 16.24 8.34 -11.59
C PRO A 260 17.63 8.05 -10.98
N GLY A 261 18.65 7.91 -11.82
CA GLY A 261 20.07 7.86 -11.41
C GLY A 261 20.48 6.60 -10.65
N LEU A 262 19.72 5.51 -10.71
CA LEU A 262 20.17 4.18 -10.27
C LEU A 262 20.84 3.45 -11.45
N SER A 263 21.92 2.70 -11.16
CA SER A 263 22.53 1.88 -12.20
C SER A 263 21.65 0.67 -12.54
N ASP A 264 21.74 0.21 -13.79
CA ASP A 264 21.05 -1.02 -14.22
C ASP A 264 21.46 -2.23 -13.38
N ALA A 265 22.70 -2.25 -12.90
CA ALA A 265 23.21 -3.32 -12.05
C ALA A 265 22.50 -3.34 -10.69
N LEU A 266 22.28 -2.17 -10.08
CA LEU A 266 21.55 -2.05 -8.82
C LEU A 266 20.07 -2.42 -9.03
N VAL A 267 19.44 -1.90 -10.08
CA VAL A 267 18.03 -2.21 -10.42
C VAL A 267 17.83 -3.72 -10.57
N ARG A 268 18.71 -4.42 -11.31
CA ARG A 268 18.65 -5.89 -11.45
C ARG A 268 18.78 -6.59 -10.10
N ARG A 269 19.75 -6.20 -9.26
CA ARG A 269 19.95 -6.79 -7.92
C ARG A 269 18.73 -6.64 -7.03
N ILE A 270 18.08 -5.48 -7.04
CA ILE A 270 16.85 -5.22 -6.27
C ILE A 270 15.70 -6.09 -6.78
N ARG A 271 15.49 -6.19 -8.11
CA ARG A 271 14.46 -7.06 -8.70
C ARG A 271 14.68 -8.54 -8.32
N GLU A 272 15.89 -9.03 -8.48
CA GLU A 272 16.22 -10.41 -8.14
C GLU A 272 16.03 -10.71 -6.66
N ALA A 273 16.39 -9.77 -5.78
CA ALA A 273 16.18 -9.90 -4.34
C ALA A 273 14.67 -9.97 -4.01
N SER A 274 13.85 -9.12 -4.64
CA SER A 274 12.39 -9.12 -4.46
C SER A 274 11.75 -10.43 -4.94
N ILE A 275 12.21 -10.98 -6.08
CA ILE A 275 11.73 -12.25 -6.60
C ILE A 275 12.08 -13.40 -5.63
N ARG A 276 13.32 -13.45 -5.11
CA ARG A 276 13.70 -14.46 -4.12
C ARG A 276 12.86 -14.35 -2.86
N LEU A 277 12.65 -13.14 -2.35
CA LEU A 277 11.86 -12.89 -1.15
C LEU A 277 10.42 -13.40 -1.29
N LEU A 278 9.73 -13.07 -2.38
CA LEU A 278 8.34 -13.49 -2.56
C LEU A 278 8.21 -14.99 -2.88
N ARG A 279 9.21 -15.60 -3.49
CA ARG A 279 9.28 -17.08 -3.64
C ARG A 279 9.43 -17.76 -2.28
N GLU A 280 10.30 -17.26 -1.40
CA GLU A 280 10.48 -17.77 -0.03
C GLU A 280 9.22 -17.57 0.81
N ALA A 281 8.51 -16.46 0.61
CA ALA A 281 7.21 -16.20 1.22
C ALA A 281 6.08 -17.08 0.68
N LYS A 282 6.26 -17.77 -0.45
CA LYS A 282 5.19 -18.44 -1.23
C LYS A 282 4.02 -17.50 -1.51
N TYR A 283 4.35 -16.28 -1.88
CA TYR A 283 3.38 -15.21 -2.07
C TYR A 283 2.46 -15.48 -3.27
N VAL A 284 1.19 -15.09 -3.13
CA VAL A 284 0.19 -15.08 -4.21
C VAL A 284 -0.58 -13.77 -4.16
N GLY A 285 -0.66 -13.07 -5.27
CA GLY A 285 -1.31 -11.76 -5.38
C GLY A 285 -0.37 -10.68 -5.90
N VAL A 286 -0.73 -9.42 -5.70
CA VAL A 286 0.15 -8.27 -5.95
C VAL A 286 0.72 -7.75 -4.63
N ALA A 287 1.98 -7.35 -4.65
CA ALA A 287 2.70 -6.84 -3.48
C ALA A 287 3.67 -5.74 -3.89
N THR A 288 4.19 -5.05 -2.90
CA THR A 288 5.30 -4.12 -3.07
C THR A 288 6.40 -4.45 -2.06
N CYS A 289 7.62 -4.65 -2.55
CA CYS A 289 8.81 -4.81 -1.71
C CYS A 289 9.50 -3.46 -1.60
N GLU A 290 9.64 -2.94 -0.39
CA GLU A 290 10.23 -1.62 -0.11
C GLU A 290 11.67 -1.74 0.39
N TYR A 291 12.52 -0.82 -0.07
CA TYR A 291 13.94 -0.79 0.21
C TYR A 291 14.44 0.61 0.53
N LEU A 292 15.43 0.68 1.42
CA LEU A 292 16.27 1.86 1.58
C LEU A 292 17.50 1.73 0.68
N VAL A 293 17.66 2.64 -0.25
CA VAL A 293 18.73 2.64 -1.24
C VAL A 293 19.71 3.77 -0.95
N VAL A 294 20.97 3.41 -0.76
CA VAL A 294 22.08 4.35 -0.70
C VAL A 294 22.82 4.24 -2.03
N ALA A 295 22.77 5.28 -2.84
CA ALA A 295 23.45 5.35 -4.11
C ALA A 295 24.17 6.69 -4.23
N ASN A 296 25.49 6.64 -4.34
CA ASN A 296 26.36 7.80 -4.55
C ASN A 296 27.56 7.38 -5.42
N ASP A 297 28.44 8.30 -5.77
CA ASP A 297 29.58 8.07 -6.66
C ASP A 297 30.55 6.97 -6.22
N ARG A 298 30.48 6.54 -4.96
CA ARG A 298 31.40 5.54 -4.37
C ARG A 298 30.74 4.21 -4.09
N GLU A 299 29.39 4.21 -3.95
CA GLU A 299 28.71 3.06 -3.38
C GLU A 299 27.24 3.00 -3.84
N GLU A 300 26.81 1.79 -4.18
CA GLU A 300 25.41 1.46 -4.43
C GLU A 300 25.02 0.25 -3.57
N ARG A 301 24.22 0.51 -2.53
CA ARG A 301 23.67 -0.52 -1.64
C ARG A 301 22.18 -0.34 -1.48
N PHE A 302 21.49 -1.43 -1.18
CA PHE A 302 20.09 -1.42 -0.81
C PHE A 302 19.86 -2.34 0.39
N TYR A 303 18.86 -2.00 1.18
CA TYR A 303 18.48 -2.74 2.36
C TYR A 303 16.97 -2.90 2.41
N PHE A 304 16.51 -4.10 2.71
CA PHE A 304 15.11 -4.41 2.88
C PHE A 304 14.48 -3.55 3.98
N LEU A 305 13.33 -2.98 3.69
CA LEU A 305 12.53 -2.22 4.65
C LEU A 305 11.31 -3.04 5.08
N GLU A 306 10.40 -3.33 4.15
CA GLU A 306 9.18 -4.11 4.40
C GLU A 306 8.58 -4.65 3.10
N VAL A 307 7.58 -5.52 3.23
CA VAL A 307 6.68 -5.90 2.13
C VAL A 307 5.28 -5.42 2.48
N ASN A 308 4.65 -4.71 1.55
CA ASN A 308 3.22 -4.42 1.62
C ASN A 308 2.48 -5.51 0.83
N PRO A 309 1.77 -6.43 1.50
CA PRO A 309 1.13 -7.59 0.85
C PRO A 309 -0.23 -7.22 0.23
N ARG A 310 -0.27 -6.13 -0.49
CA ARG A 310 -1.46 -5.52 -1.11
C ARG A 310 -1.10 -4.61 -2.28
N LEU A 311 -2.12 -4.10 -2.95
CA LEU A 311 -1.95 -3.02 -3.90
C LEU A 311 -1.51 -1.72 -3.20
N GLN A 312 -0.67 -0.91 -3.84
CA GLN A 312 -0.23 0.40 -3.37
C GLN A 312 -1.01 1.53 -4.04
N VAL A 313 -1.06 2.71 -3.41
CA VAL A 313 -1.69 3.91 -3.97
C VAL A 313 -1.09 4.25 -5.33
N GLU A 314 0.23 4.23 -5.43
CA GLU A 314 1.06 4.60 -6.57
C GLU A 314 1.21 3.49 -7.65
N HIS A 315 0.36 2.44 -7.59
CA HIS A 315 0.39 1.34 -8.58
C HIS A 315 0.22 1.83 -10.03
N GLY A 316 -0.49 2.95 -10.21
CA GLY A 316 -0.77 3.54 -11.52
C GLY A 316 0.48 3.92 -12.30
N LEU A 317 1.59 4.23 -11.63
CA LEU A 317 2.88 4.48 -12.29
C LEU A 317 3.38 3.24 -13.04
N THR A 318 3.35 2.08 -12.39
CA THR A 318 3.75 0.81 -13.02
C THR A 318 2.81 0.46 -14.17
N GLU A 319 1.51 0.67 -14.02
CA GLU A 319 0.53 0.43 -15.08
C GLU A 319 0.79 1.30 -16.32
N LEU A 320 1.16 2.59 -16.13
CA LEU A 320 1.48 3.51 -17.24
C LEU A 320 2.75 3.09 -17.98
N LEU A 321 3.75 2.56 -17.27
CA LEU A 321 5.02 2.15 -17.88
C LEU A 321 4.92 0.80 -18.60
N THR A 322 4.12 -0.13 -18.08
CA THR A 322 4.11 -1.53 -18.52
C THR A 322 2.88 -1.91 -19.34
N GLY A 323 1.80 -1.13 -19.24
CA GLY A 323 0.49 -1.54 -19.75
C GLY A 323 -0.15 -2.70 -19.00
N PHE A 324 0.45 -3.15 -17.88
CA PHE A 324 -0.05 -4.27 -17.08
C PHE A 324 -1.01 -3.80 -16.01
N ASP A 325 -2.30 -4.08 -16.16
CA ASP A 325 -3.34 -3.69 -15.20
C ASP A 325 -3.28 -4.58 -13.94
N LEU A 326 -2.83 -3.98 -12.83
CA LEU A 326 -2.61 -4.68 -11.56
C LEU A 326 -3.92 -5.10 -10.89
N VAL A 327 -4.99 -4.35 -11.06
CA VAL A 327 -6.28 -4.67 -10.47
C VAL A 327 -6.92 -5.85 -11.22
N LYS A 328 -6.86 -5.86 -12.56
CA LYS A 328 -7.29 -7.01 -13.36
C LYS A 328 -6.43 -8.25 -13.04
N ALA A 329 -5.12 -8.06 -12.84
CA ALA A 329 -4.23 -9.14 -12.44
C ALA A 329 -4.61 -9.76 -11.10
N GLN A 330 -5.02 -8.95 -10.09
CA GLN A 330 -5.51 -9.49 -8.83
C GLN A 330 -6.72 -10.41 -9.02
N VAL A 331 -7.66 -10.04 -9.87
CA VAL A 331 -8.83 -10.87 -10.19
C VAL A 331 -8.42 -12.17 -10.88
N ARG A 332 -7.58 -12.08 -11.91
CA ARG A 332 -7.08 -13.25 -12.66
C ARG A 332 -6.29 -14.22 -11.78
N ILE A 333 -5.38 -13.70 -10.95
CA ILE A 333 -4.61 -14.51 -9.98
C ILE A 333 -5.56 -15.22 -9.01
N ALA A 334 -6.56 -14.52 -8.48
CA ALA A 334 -7.54 -15.08 -7.55
C ALA A 334 -8.37 -16.22 -8.20
N ARG A 335 -8.69 -16.10 -9.48
CA ARG A 335 -9.32 -17.16 -10.29
C ARG A 335 -8.40 -18.34 -10.60
N GLY A 336 -7.10 -18.23 -10.29
CA GLY A 336 -6.12 -19.27 -10.55
C GLY A 336 -5.47 -19.21 -11.93
N GLU A 337 -5.65 -18.13 -12.64
CA GLU A 337 -4.99 -17.91 -13.92
C GLU A 337 -3.47 -17.77 -13.76
N ARG A 338 -2.73 -18.12 -14.82
CA ARG A 338 -1.29 -17.97 -14.86
C ARG A 338 -0.91 -16.55 -15.26
N LEU A 339 0.10 -16.01 -14.58
CA LEU A 339 0.78 -14.80 -15.02
C LEU A 339 1.63 -15.09 -16.29
N PRO A 340 1.94 -14.08 -17.10
CA PRO A 340 2.93 -14.21 -18.17
C PRO A 340 4.27 -14.68 -17.58
N LEU A 341 5.06 -15.40 -18.39
CA LEU A 341 6.35 -15.95 -17.92
C LEU A 341 7.39 -14.85 -17.68
N GLU A 342 7.26 -13.73 -18.36
CA GLU A 342 8.16 -12.59 -18.27
C GLU A 342 7.39 -11.31 -17.96
N ALA A 343 8.01 -10.41 -17.21
CA ALA A 343 7.47 -9.08 -16.96
C ALA A 343 7.39 -8.27 -18.25
N PRO A 344 6.32 -7.51 -18.48
CA PRO A 344 6.24 -6.59 -19.62
C PRO A 344 7.36 -5.55 -19.56
N GLU A 345 7.77 -5.08 -20.74
CA GLU A 345 8.78 -4.03 -20.89
C GLU A 345 8.25 -2.69 -20.32
N GLU A 346 9.09 -2.02 -19.52
CA GLU A 346 8.80 -0.66 -19.06
C GLU A 346 9.15 0.35 -20.16
N ARG A 347 8.24 1.29 -20.44
CA ARG A 347 8.41 2.30 -21.48
C ARG A 347 8.17 3.71 -20.96
N GLY A 348 9.15 4.58 -21.17
CA GLY A 348 9.10 5.97 -20.78
C GLY A 348 9.30 6.19 -19.28
N CYS A 349 8.70 7.27 -18.77
CA CYS A 349 8.75 7.70 -17.38
C CYS A 349 7.37 8.16 -16.95
N ALA A 350 7.03 7.95 -15.68
CA ALA A 350 5.78 8.41 -15.10
C ALA A 350 6.02 9.02 -13.72
N ILE A 351 5.26 10.07 -13.40
CA ILE A 351 5.31 10.76 -12.10
C ILE A 351 3.89 10.95 -11.60
N GLU A 352 3.68 10.69 -10.31
CA GLU A 352 2.39 10.83 -9.62
C GLU A 352 2.50 11.90 -8.53
N VAL A 353 1.43 12.65 -8.33
CA VAL A 353 1.21 13.48 -7.15
C VAL A 353 -0.15 13.19 -6.54
N ARG A 354 -0.21 13.26 -5.21
CA ARG A 354 -1.46 13.09 -4.47
C ARG A 354 -2.12 14.44 -4.23
N LEU A 355 -3.40 14.55 -4.58
CA LEU A 355 -4.24 15.72 -4.29
C LEU A 355 -5.01 15.46 -3.01
N CYS A 356 -4.67 16.20 -1.94
CA CYS A 356 -5.24 16.04 -0.61
C CYS A 356 -5.97 17.29 -0.18
N ALA A 357 -7.14 17.13 0.46
CA ALA A 357 -7.88 18.21 1.10
C ALA A 357 -7.26 18.53 2.47
N GLU A 358 -6.27 19.38 2.47
CA GLU A 358 -5.47 19.76 3.64
C GLU A 358 -5.24 21.28 3.64
N ASP A 359 -5.13 21.87 4.82
CA ASP A 359 -4.83 23.28 5.00
C ASP A 359 -3.33 23.51 5.23
N PRO A 360 -2.57 24.02 4.23
CA PRO A 360 -1.14 24.29 4.37
C PRO A 360 -0.81 25.32 5.45
N ALA A 361 -1.72 26.27 5.70
CA ALA A 361 -1.55 27.31 6.73
C ALA A 361 -1.70 26.75 8.16
N ASN A 362 -2.35 25.58 8.29
CA ASN A 362 -2.59 24.92 9.57
C ASN A 362 -1.87 23.57 9.64
N ALA A 363 -0.56 23.55 9.37
CA ALA A 363 0.31 22.38 9.42
C ALA A 363 -0.22 21.16 8.62
N PHE A 364 -0.94 21.41 7.52
CA PHE A 364 -1.59 20.42 6.69
C PHE A 364 -2.64 19.57 7.43
N ALA A 365 -3.38 20.19 8.32
CA ALA A 365 -4.53 19.54 8.94
C ALA A 365 -5.58 19.17 7.86
N PRO A 366 -6.28 18.03 8.01
CA PRO A 366 -7.39 17.69 7.11
C PRO A 366 -8.42 18.84 7.03
N SER A 367 -8.88 19.13 5.83
CA SER A 367 -9.87 20.16 5.53
C SER A 367 -11.13 19.52 4.92
N PRO A 368 -11.96 18.83 5.72
CA PRO A 368 -13.20 18.23 5.25
C PRO A 368 -14.21 19.30 4.85
N GLY A 369 -15.12 18.96 3.95
CA GLY A 369 -16.14 19.91 3.52
C GLY A 369 -16.66 19.63 2.12
N ARG A 370 -17.54 20.50 1.64
CA ARG A 370 -18.13 20.38 0.32
C ARG A 370 -17.21 20.98 -0.74
N ILE A 371 -16.94 20.24 -1.80
CA ILE A 371 -16.24 20.71 -2.99
C ILE A 371 -17.28 21.36 -3.92
N ALA A 372 -17.20 22.68 -4.10
CA ALA A 372 -18.08 23.41 -5.01
C ALA A 372 -17.74 23.12 -6.47
N LEU A 373 -16.45 23.13 -6.78
CA LEU A 373 -15.90 22.84 -8.10
C LEU A 373 -14.73 21.87 -7.96
N LEU A 374 -14.69 20.85 -8.78
CA LEU A 374 -13.53 19.99 -9.01
C LEU A 374 -13.35 19.82 -10.51
N ASP A 375 -12.40 20.56 -11.07
CA ASP A 375 -12.02 20.46 -12.47
C ASP A 375 -10.61 19.87 -12.53
N LEU A 376 -10.55 18.59 -12.90
CA LEU A 376 -9.33 17.82 -12.91
C LEU A 376 -8.71 17.79 -14.30
N PRO A 377 -7.38 17.81 -14.41
CA PRO A 377 -6.68 17.92 -15.68
C PRO A 377 -6.90 16.68 -16.55
N ALA A 378 -6.88 16.90 -17.85
CA ALA A 378 -6.94 15.86 -18.87
C ALA A 378 -5.91 16.13 -19.97
N GLY A 379 -5.81 15.20 -20.92
CA GLY A 379 -4.99 15.34 -22.12
C GLY A 379 -3.93 14.23 -22.28
N PRO A 380 -3.16 14.27 -23.38
CA PRO A 380 -2.20 13.22 -23.70
C PRO A 380 -1.20 12.98 -22.57
N GLY A 381 -1.05 11.71 -22.17
CA GLY A 381 -0.11 11.30 -21.12
C GLY A 381 -0.52 11.72 -19.71
N VAL A 382 -1.75 12.17 -19.47
CA VAL A 382 -2.28 12.48 -18.14
C VAL A 382 -3.36 11.48 -17.78
N ARG A 383 -3.22 10.86 -16.60
CA ARG A 383 -4.22 10.01 -15.96
C ARG A 383 -4.61 10.63 -14.62
N VAL A 384 -5.89 10.61 -14.31
CA VAL A 384 -6.41 11.02 -13.01
C VAL A 384 -7.28 9.91 -12.44
N ASP A 385 -6.96 9.48 -11.23
CA ASP A 385 -7.82 8.60 -10.45
C ASP A 385 -8.42 9.42 -9.30
N ALA A 386 -9.73 9.65 -9.33
CA ALA A 386 -10.44 10.49 -8.38
C ALA A 386 -11.61 9.74 -7.73
N GLY A 387 -11.86 10.02 -6.47
CA GLY A 387 -12.93 9.39 -5.70
C GLY A 387 -14.10 10.33 -5.38
N ILE A 388 -14.04 11.58 -5.86
CA ILE A 388 -15.05 12.61 -5.59
C ILE A 388 -15.29 13.42 -6.87
N ALA A 389 -16.41 14.11 -6.93
CA ALA A 389 -16.78 15.00 -8.02
C ALA A 389 -17.24 16.36 -7.48
N SER A 390 -17.39 17.35 -8.36
CA SER A 390 -18.00 18.65 -8.03
C SER A 390 -19.35 18.44 -7.34
N GLY A 391 -19.60 19.19 -6.27
CA GLY A 391 -20.79 19.07 -5.42
C GLY A 391 -20.68 17.98 -4.34
N GLY A 392 -19.66 17.14 -4.38
CA GLY A 392 -19.40 16.10 -3.39
C GLY A 392 -18.89 16.65 -2.06
N THR A 393 -18.89 15.79 -1.05
CA THR A 393 -18.41 16.15 0.30
C THR A 393 -17.22 15.26 0.67
N ILE A 394 -16.15 15.87 1.15
CA ILE A 394 -15.00 15.20 1.74
C ILE A 394 -15.36 14.93 3.21
N PRO A 395 -15.50 13.65 3.61
CA PRO A 395 -15.89 13.33 4.98
C PRO A 395 -14.71 13.50 5.94
N SER A 396 -15.01 13.84 7.18
CA SER A 396 -14.02 13.98 8.26
C SER A 396 -13.51 12.65 8.82
N GLU A 397 -14.22 11.57 8.53
CA GLU A 397 -14.00 10.24 9.10
C GLU A 397 -12.93 9.43 8.39
N PHE A 398 -12.45 9.92 7.24
CA PHE A 398 -11.49 9.23 6.38
C PHE A 398 -10.28 10.13 6.07
N ASP A 399 -9.32 9.58 5.32
CA ASP A 399 -8.16 10.35 4.88
C ASP A 399 -8.54 11.52 3.96
N SER A 400 -7.60 12.44 3.80
CA SER A 400 -7.80 13.69 3.04
C SER A 400 -7.57 13.54 1.54
N MET A 401 -7.09 12.39 1.05
CA MET A 401 -6.78 12.20 -0.37
C MET A 401 -8.06 12.12 -1.21
N ILE A 402 -8.20 13.01 -2.18
CA ILE A 402 -9.37 13.11 -3.06
C ILE A 402 -9.10 12.62 -4.48
N ALA A 403 -7.86 12.71 -4.93
CA ALA A 403 -7.43 12.24 -6.25
C ALA A 403 -5.91 12.04 -6.26
N LYS A 404 -5.44 11.36 -7.30
CA LYS A 404 -4.05 11.33 -7.70
C LYS A 404 -3.95 11.69 -9.19
N ILE A 405 -2.94 12.48 -9.52
CA ILE A 405 -2.68 12.96 -10.88
C ILE A 405 -1.36 12.34 -11.31
N LEU A 406 -1.41 11.58 -12.39
CA LEU A 406 -0.27 10.89 -12.96
C LEU A 406 0.04 11.47 -14.34
N ALA A 407 1.31 11.63 -14.63
CA ALA A 407 1.76 12.02 -15.97
C ALA A 407 2.81 11.04 -16.47
N HIS A 408 2.65 10.62 -17.73
CA HIS A 408 3.58 9.75 -18.45
C HIS A 408 4.20 10.49 -19.62
N GLY A 409 5.46 10.26 -19.89
CA GLY A 409 6.20 10.78 -21.04
C GLY A 409 7.23 9.76 -21.54
N SER A 410 7.75 9.98 -22.74
CA SER A 410 8.84 9.18 -23.29
C SER A 410 10.17 9.42 -22.56
N THR A 411 10.32 10.60 -21.93
CA THR A 411 11.42 10.97 -21.05
C THR A 411 10.90 11.49 -19.71
N ARG A 412 11.78 11.57 -18.71
CA ARG A 412 11.43 12.13 -17.39
C ARG A 412 11.05 13.61 -17.48
N GLU A 413 11.75 14.37 -18.31
CA GLU A 413 11.48 15.80 -18.52
C GLU A 413 10.10 16.01 -19.14
N GLU A 414 9.71 15.15 -20.08
CA GLU A 414 8.37 15.21 -20.70
C GLU A 414 7.28 14.86 -19.68
N ALA A 415 7.47 13.79 -18.87
CA ALA A 415 6.54 13.43 -17.81
C ALA A 415 6.40 14.57 -16.79
N LEU A 416 7.52 15.17 -16.36
CA LEU A 416 7.51 16.29 -15.43
C LEU A 416 6.80 17.52 -15.99
N ALA A 417 7.07 17.89 -17.25
CA ALA A 417 6.40 19.02 -17.90
C ALA A 417 4.88 18.81 -18.00
N ARG A 418 4.45 17.58 -18.32
CA ARG A 418 3.03 17.21 -18.35
C ARG A 418 2.39 17.29 -16.95
N LEU A 419 3.11 16.81 -15.92
CA LEU A 419 2.61 16.87 -14.55
C LEU A 419 2.48 18.32 -14.05
N VAL A 420 3.50 19.15 -14.27
CA VAL A 420 3.46 20.58 -13.87
C VAL A 420 2.28 21.28 -14.53
N ARG A 421 2.05 21.06 -15.84
CA ARG A 421 0.87 21.59 -16.52
C ARG A 421 -0.41 21.06 -15.90
N ALA A 422 -0.51 19.75 -15.70
CA ALA A 422 -1.71 19.11 -15.16
C ALA A 422 -2.06 19.66 -13.76
N VAL A 423 -1.07 19.80 -12.87
CA VAL A 423 -1.28 20.38 -11.53
C VAL A 423 -1.70 21.85 -11.62
N SER A 424 -1.13 22.62 -12.57
CA SER A 424 -1.48 24.04 -12.76
C SER A 424 -2.90 24.21 -13.33
N ASP A 425 -3.37 23.26 -14.12
CA ASP A 425 -4.73 23.28 -14.71
C ASP A 425 -5.80 22.82 -13.73
N ALA A 426 -5.43 22.09 -12.64
CA ALA A 426 -6.37 21.61 -11.65
C ALA A 426 -7.02 22.75 -10.88
N ARG A 427 -8.33 22.71 -10.69
CA ARG A 427 -9.11 23.69 -9.92
C ARG A 427 -9.97 22.96 -8.89
N VAL A 428 -9.81 23.40 -7.65
CA VAL A 428 -10.57 22.85 -6.52
C VAL A 428 -11.20 23.98 -5.72
#